data_d5508ddaba50766490d1c35aa4b0d4b2
#
_entry.id   d5508ddaba50766490d1c35aa4b0d4b2
#
_cell.length_a   1.000
_cell.length_b   1.000
_cell.length_c   1.000
_cell.angle_alpha   90.00
_cell.angle_beta   90.00
_cell.angle_gamma   90.00
#
_symmetry.space_group_name_H-M   'P 1'
#
loop_
_entity.id
_entity.type
_entity.pdbx_description
1 polymer ?
#
loop_
_entity_poly.entity_id
_entity_poly.type
_entity_poly.pdbx_seq_one_letter_code
_entity_poly.pdbx_strand_id
1 'polypeptide(L)'
;RMGDIYVYPMLGMGGLSLGNKIVFDPSPCPWYPADGSDEEKYLTDFIYALFRHEPHHTGCRQIRPIPTLAELHNLGDLAASMAQHMQLEGGATLCEKQCQARTLADTELECGAHELKQCYEVIQAWLRKADDEISKEDWDYYYTLWGEKQLSYRLGEFMILLLIHCGYVKTVADCMVMEPLDLLEMAHKAIDNN
;
A
#
# COMPACT_ATOMS: atom_id res chain seq x y z
N ARG A 1 12.96 12.32 -12.97
CA ARG A 1 13.43 13.46 -12.13
C ARG A 1 12.50 13.55 -10.94
N MET A 2 13.03 13.46 -9.71
CA MET A 2 12.29 13.91 -8.54
C MET A 2 11.87 15.36 -8.76
N GLY A 3 10.61 15.68 -8.49
CA GLY A 3 10.08 17.02 -8.58
C GLY A 3 10.40 17.86 -7.35
N ASP A 4 9.75 19.01 -7.24
CA ASP A 4 9.95 19.92 -6.13
C ASP A 4 9.40 19.31 -4.82
N ILE A 5 10.12 19.53 -3.74
CA ILE A 5 9.73 19.14 -2.38
C ILE A 5 9.17 20.38 -1.68
N TYR A 6 7.98 20.28 -1.13
CA TYR A 6 7.32 21.32 -0.36
C TYR A 6 7.17 20.90 1.08
N VAL A 7 7.49 21.77 2.01
CA VAL A 7 7.22 21.57 3.44
C VAL A 7 6.05 22.46 3.82
N TYR A 8 4.94 21.87 4.23
CA TYR A 8 3.72 22.60 4.53
C TYR A 8 3.02 22.01 5.77
N PRO A 9 2.75 22.78 6.80
CA PRO A 9 2.01 22.27 7.97
C PRO A 9 0.55 22.01 7.59
N MET A 10 0.14 20.77 7.57
CA MET A 10 -1.20 20.31 7.15
C MET A 10 -1.95 19.49 8.19
N LEU A 11 -1.75 19.75 9.46
CA LEU A 11 -2.49 19.13 10.55
C LEU A 11 -2.27 17.61 10.73
N GLY A 12 -1.03 17.15 10.58
CA GLY A 12 -0.65 15.79 10.93
C GLY A 12 -0.93 14.73 9.84
N MET A 13 -0.99 15.15 8.58
CA MET A 13 -1.18 14.21 7.46
C MET A 13 0.09 13.45 7.06
N GLY A 14 1.25 13.84 7.60
CA GLY A 14 2.53 13.17 7.30
C GLY A 14 3.12 13.60 5.97
N GLY A 15 2.80 12.90 4.89
CA GLY A 15 3.28 13.18 3.54
C GLY A 15 2.19 13.04 2.50
N LEU A 16 2.38 13.66 1.36
CA LEU A 16 1.49 13.55 0.22
C LEU A 16 2.27 13.69 -1.08
N SER A 17 2.09 12.74 -1.97
CA SER A 17 2.65 12.77 -3.31
C SER A 17 1.61 13.26 -4.30
N LEU A 18 1.86 14.40 -4.94
CA LEU A 18 0.98 15.02 -5.95
C LEU A 18 1.71 15.10 -7.30
N GLY A 19 1.44 14.13 -8.17
CA GLY A 19 2.15 14.02 -9.45
C GLY A 19 3.65 13.81 -9.24
N ASN A 20 4.47 14.78 -9.63
CA ASN A 20 5.93 14.78 -9.42
C ASN A 20 6.38 15.62 -8.21
N LYS A 21 5.44 16.07 -7.38
CA LYS A 21 5.71 16.89 -6.19
C LYS A 21 5.48 16.06 -4.94
N ILE A 22 6.30 16.33 -3.94
CA ILE A 22 6.19 15.72 -2.61
C ILE A 22 5.92 16.84 -1.62
N VAL A 23 4.88 16.70 -0.82
CA VAL A 23 4.53 17.63 0.24
C VAL A 23 4.76 16.92 1.58
N PHE A 24 5.57 17.51 2.44
CA PHE A 24 5.79 17.05 3.80
C PHE A 24 5.04 17.91 4.78
N ASP A 25 4.37 17.26 5.70
CA ASP A 25 3.77 17.88 6.88
C ASP A 25 4.64 17.57 8.11
N PRO A 26 5.36 18.57 8.64
CA PRO A 26 6.20 18.39 9.83
C PRO A 26 5.39 18.35 11.13
N SER A 27 4.06 18.51 11.07
CA SER A 27 3.21 18.47 12.26
C SER A 27 3.22 17.06 12.88
N PRO A 28 3.07 16.93 14.22
CA PRO A 28 2.99 15.63 14.86
C PRO A 28 1.92 14.77 14.21
N CYS A 29 2.32 13.61 13.70
CA CYS A 29 1.42 12.67 13.03
C CYS A 29 0.86 11.67 14.05
N PRO A 30 -0.47 11.57 14.23
CA PRO A 30 -1.06 10.66 15.21
C PRO A 30 -0.83 9.18 14.89
N TRP A 31 -0.45 8.87 13.65
CA TRP A 31 -0.18 7.51 13.17
C TRP A 31 1.25 7.06 13.48
N TYR A 32 2.13 7.96 13.85
CA TYR A 32 3.51 7.65 14.19
C TYR A 32 3.69 7.83 15.71
N PRO A 33 3.75 6.74 16.48
CA PRO A 33 3.81 6.84 17.93
C PRO A 33 5.11 7.52 18.35
N ALA A 34 4.99 8.71 18.94
CA ALA A 34 6.07 9.28 19.70
C ALA A 34 6.26 8.40 20.95
N ASP A 35 7.40 7.75 21.08
CA ASP A 35 7.72 7.02 22.32
C ASP A 35 7.98 7.95 23.52
N GLY A 36 7.84 9.25 23.29
CA GLY A 36 7.90 10.31 24.32
C GLY A 36 9.30 10.62 24.83
N SER A 37 10.34 9.97 24.33
CA SER A 37 11.68 10.05 24.90
C SER A 37 12.59 11.07 24.21
N ASP A 38 12.39 11.39 22.94
CA ASP A 38 13.25 12.28 22.16
C ASP A 38 12.52 12.82 20.92
N GLU A 39 12.03 14.05 21.02
CA GLU A 39 11.28 14.71 19.95
C GLU A 39 12.13 14.93 18.68
N GLU A 40 13.42 15.24 18.83
CA GLU A 40 14.34 15.45 17.71
C GLU A 40 14.59 14.14 16.95
N LYS A 41 14.80 13.03 17.68
CA LYS A 41 14.95 11.72 17.08
C LYS A 41 13.65 11.28 16.38
N TYR A 42 12.51 11.49 17.01
CA TYR A 42 11.20 11.21 16.43
C TYR A 42 11.00 11.95 15.09
N LEU A 43 11.22 13.27 15.09
CA LEU A 43 11.10 14.07 13.87
C LEU A 43 12.09 13.62 12.79
N THR A 44 13.30 13.28 13.18
CA THR A 44 14.33 12.79 12.26
C THR A 44 13.90 11.46 11.63
N ASP A 45 13.52 10.48 12.42
CA ASP A 45 13.12 9.15 11.95
C ASP A 45 11.86 9.25 11.08
N PHE A 46 10.88 10.06 11.47
CA PHE A 46 9.66 10.31 10.72
C PHE A 46 9.92 10.97 9.36
N ILE A 47 10.75 12.01 9.34
CA ILE A 47 11.13 12.68 8.10
C ILE A 47 11.86 11.69 7.16
N TYR A 48 12.79 10.89 7.68
CA TYR A 48 13.49 9.88 6.87
C TYR A 48 12.55 8.80 6.34
N ALA A 49 11.56 8.37 7.12
CA ALA A 49 10.55 7.43 6.70
C ALA A 49 9.74 8.00 5.52
N LEU A 50 9.23 9.22 5.65
CA LEU A 50 8.50 9.91 4.59
C LEU A 50 9.34 10.13 3.32
N PHE A 51 10.61 10.50 3.48
CA PHE A 51 11.53 10.67 2.34
C PHE A 51 11.80 9.38 1.56
N ARG A 52 11.50 8.22 2.13
CA ARG A 52 11.56 6.94 1.43
C ARG A 52 10.21 6.52 0.87
N HIS A 53 9.14 6.80 1.60
CA HIS A 53 7.77 6.44 1.27
C HIS A 53 7.25 7.22 0.05
N GLU A 54 7.21 8.54 0.14
CA GLU A 54 6.60 9.40 -0.88
C GLU A 54 7.28 9.36 -2.26
N PRO A 55 8.63 9.30 -2.39
CA PRO A 55 9.26 9.10 -3.69
C PRO A 55 8.89 7.80 -4.38
N HIS A 56 8.56 6.74 -3.60
CA HIS A 56 8.07 5.49 -4.15
C HIS A 56 6.77 5.71 -4.93
N HIS A 57 5.80 6.39 -4.33
CA HIS A 57 4.54 6.73 -5.01
C HIS A 57 4.77 7.54 -6.29
N THR A 58 5.65 8.53 -6.22
CA THR A 58 6.00 9.34 -7.40
C THR A 58 6.60 8.49 -8.52
N GLY A 59 7.46 7.53 -8.18
CA GLY A 59 8.05 6.60 -9.14
C GLY A 59 7.01 5.66 -9.75
N CYS A 60 6.18 5.06 -8.93
CA CYS A 60 5.15 4.11 -9.36
C CYS A 60 4.09 4.76 -10.27
N ARG A 61 3.70 6.01 -9.99
CA ARG A 61 2.76 6.77 -10.84
C ARG A 61 3.30 7.04 -12.25
N GLN A 62 4.62 7.05 -12.44
CA GLN A 62 5.23 7.15 -13.76
C GLN A 62 5.13 5.83 -14.56
N ILE A 63 5.04 4.70 -13.86
CA ILE A 63 4.86 3.38 -14.46
C ILE A 63 3.37 3.17 -14.75
N ARG A 64 2.51 3.43 -13.76
CA ARG A 64 1.06 3.24 -13.86
C ARG A 64 0.32 4.38 -13.13
N PRO A 65 -0.55 5.13 -13.83
CA PRO A 65 -1.41 6.12 -13.21
C PRO A 65 -2.32 5.46 -12.15
N ILE A 66 -2.56 6.19 -11.06
CA ILE A 66 -3.52 5.78 -10.04
C ILE A 66 -4.84 6.47 -10.37
N PRO A 67 -5.95 5.74 -10.54
CA PRO A 67 -7.23 6.35 -10.78
C PRO A 67 -7.68 7.16 -9.56
N THR A 68 -8.32 8.27 -9.80
CA THR A 68 -9.02 9.03 -8.75
C THR A 68 -10.33 8.32 -8.41
N LEU A 69 -10.89 8.58 -7.23
CA LEU A 69 -12.19 8.02 -6.84
C LEU A 69 -13.31 8.37 -7.84
N ALA A 70 -13.21 9.53 -8.50
CA ALA A 70 -14.18 9.97 -9.51
C ALA A 70 -14.10 9.18 -10.83
N GLU A 71 -13.03 8.42 -11.03
CA GLU A 71 -12.82 7.57 -12.21
C GLU A 71 -13.23 6.11 -11.96
N LEU A 72 -13.66 5.77 -10.75
CA LEU A 72 -14.16 4.44 -10.40
C LEU A 72 -15.68 4.39 -10.66
N HIS A 73 -16.09 3.69 -11.71
CA HIS A 73 -17.48 3.69 -12.17
C HIS A 73 -18.20 2.36 -11.91
N ASN A 74 -17.47 1.27 -11.74
CA ASN A 74 -18.00 -0.07 -11.60
C ASN A 74 -17.14 -0.92 -10.67
N LEU A 75 -17.61 -2.13 -10.35
CA LEU A 75 -16.92 -3.05 -9.45
C LEU A 75 -15.56 -3.52 -10.00
N GLY A 76 -15.39 -3.58 -11.30
CA GLY A 76 -14.11 -3.89 -11.95
C GLY A 76 -13.06 -2.82 -11.67
N ASP A 77 -13.44 -1.54 -11.80
CA ASP A 77 -12.58 -0.41 -11.47
C ASP A 77 -12.19 -0.43 -9.98
N LEU A 78 -13.17 -0.72 -9.10
CA LEU A 78 -12.95 -0.79 -7.66
C LEU A 78 -11.97 -1.90 -7.29
N ALA A 79 -12.13 -3.08 -7.89
CA ALA A 79 -11.24 -4.23 -7.70
C ALA A 79 -9.80 -3.92 -8.14
N ALA A 80 -9.65 -3.34 -9.32
CA ALA A 80 -8.34 -2.95 -9.86
C ALA A 80 -7.66 -1.88 -8.99
N SER A 81 -8.43 -0.87 -8.58
CA SER A 81 -7.94 0.18 -7.69
C SER A 81 -7.49 -0.37 -6.34
N MET A 82 -8.23 -1.30 -5.73
CA MET A 82 -7.86 -1.93 -4.47
C MET A 82 -6.53 -2.69 -4.58
N ALA A 83 -6.39 -3.54 -5.59
CA ALA A 83 -5.16 -4.29 -5.83
C ALA A 83 -3.96 -3.35 -6.06
N GLN A 84 -4.18 -2.26 -6.81
CA GLN A 84 -3.16 -1.25 -7.07
C GLN A 84 -2.74 -0.51 -5.79
N HIS A 85 -3.69 -0.14 -4.91
CA HIS A 85 -3.36 0.48 -3.63
C HIS A 85 -2.56 -0.45 -2.73
N MET A 86 -2.90 -1.73 -2.65
CA MET A 86 -2.12 -2.71 -1.89
C MET A 86 -0.68 -2.83 -2.42
N GLN A 87 -0.51 -2.87 -3.75
CA GLN A 87 0.82 -2.90 -4.36
C GLN A 87 1.63 -1.63 -4.02
N LEU A 88 1.02 -0.47 -4.15
CA LEU A 88 1.68 0.83 -3.95
C LEU A 88 2.05 1.07 -2.49
N GLU A 89 1.09 0.94 -1.59
CA GLU A 89 1.29 1.20 -0.16
C GLU A 89 2.20 0.16 0.48
N GLY A 90 2.06 -1.12 0.07
CA GLY A 90 2.97 -2.18 0.51
C GLY A 90 4.41 -1.93 0.08
N GLY A 91 4.63 -1.53 -1.17
CA GLY A 91 5.94 -1.16 -1.69
C GLY A 91 6.52 0.07 -0.98
N ALA A 92 5.71 1.10 -0.75
CA ALA A 92 6.11 2.31 -0.04
C ALA A 92 6.51 2.01 1.42
N THR A 93 5.73 1.16 2.11
CA THR A 93 6.01 0.71 3.48
C THR A 93 7.35 -0.05 3.56
N LEU A 94 7.65 -0.90 2.59
CA LEU A 94 8.95 -1.58 2.52
C LEU A 94 10.09 -0.63 2.22
N CYS A 95 9.90 0.39 1.39
CA CYS A 95 10.89 1.44 1.15
C CYS A 95 11.14 2.26 2.42
N GLU A 96 10.10 2.61 3.17
CA GLU A 96 10.19 3.25 4.47
C GLU A 96 11.06 2.44 5.43
N LYS A 97 10.84 1.14 5.52
CA LYS A 97 11.61 0.18 6.32
C LYS A 97 12.96 -0.22 5.70
N GLN A 98 13.49 0.58 4.75
CA GLN A 98 14.77 0.37 4.05
C GLN A 98 14.79 -0.87 3.14
N CYS A 99 13.65 -1.26 2.60
CA CYS A 99 13.51 -2.46 1.74
C CYS A 99 14.14 -3.72 2.37
N GLN A 100 14.21 -3.77 3.70
CA GLN A 100 14.72 -4.95 4.37
C GLN A 100 13.73 -6.09 4.15
N ALA A 101 14.17 -7.08 3.37
CA ALA A 101 13.50 -8.37 3.33
C ALA A 101 13.63 -8.99 4.72
N ARG A 102 12.68 -8.70 5.60
CA ARG A 102 12.61 -9.37 6.90
C ARG A 102 12.00 -10.76 6.68
N THR A 103 12.47 -11.73 7.43
CA THR A 103 11.81 -13.02 7.49
C THR A 103 10.45 -12.82 8.16
N LEU A 104 9.40 -13.28 7.49
CA LEU A 104 8.06 -13.34 8.12
C LEU A 104 8.09 -14.39 9.23
N ALA A 105 7.62 -14.02 10.42
CA ALA A 105 7.40 -15.00 11.49
C ALA A 105 6.19 -15.87 11.17
N ASP A 106 6.13 -17.11 11.68
CA ASP A 106 5.04 -18.05 11.40
C ASP A 106 3.67 -17.46 11.76
N THR A 107 3.56 -16.75 12.88
CA THR A 107 2.33 -16.06 13.29
C THR A 107 1.92 -14.93 12.33
N GLU A 108 2.88 -14.23 11.75
CA GLU A 108 2.61 -13.21 10.73
C GLU A 108 2.17 -13.85 9.42
N LEU A 109 2.74 -15.01 9.07
CA LEU A 109 2.33 -15.79 7.89
C LEU A 109 0.88 -16.26 8.03
N GLU A 110 0.50 -16.84 9.16
CA GLU A 110 -0.87 -17.33 9.39
C GLU A 110 -1.91 -16.19 9.37
N CYS A 111 -1.69 -15.13 10.15
CA CYS A 111 -2.60 -13.99 10.21
C CYS A 111 -2.70 -13.26 8.87
N GLY A 112 -1.56 -12.94 8.26
CA GLY A 112 -1.51 -12.23 6.98
C GLY A 112 -2.11 -13.04 5.84
N ALA A 113 -1.89 -14.37 5.82
CA ALA A 113 -2.46 -15.27 4.83
C ALA A 113 -3.99 -15.31 4.92
N HIS A 114 -4.54 -15.41 6.15
CA HIS A 114 -5.98 -15.40 6.35
C HIS A 114 -6.64 -14.11 5.86
N GLU A 115 -6.11 -12.96 6.25
CA GLU A 115 -6.65 -11.66 5.85
C GLU A 115 -6.49 -11.40 4.35
N LEU A 116 -5.37 -11.79 3.76
CA LEU A 116 -5.15 -11.65 2.31
C LEU A 116 -6.11 -12.51 1.51
N LYS A 117 -6.41 -13.75 1.96
CA LYS A 117 -7.44 -14.59 1.34
C LYS A 117 -8.81 -13.93 1.38
N GLN A 118 -9.21 -13.39 2.53
CA GLN A 118 -10.50 -12.67 2.64
C GLN A 118 -10.57 -11.48 1.67
N CYS A 119 -9.52 -10.67 1.61
CA CYS A 119 -9.45 -9.55 0.68
C CYS A 119 -9.51 -10.02 -0.78
N TYR A 120 -8.78 -11.07 -1.12
CA TYR A 120 -8.80 -11.67 -2.46
C TYR A 120 -10.19 -12.16 -2.86
N GLU A 121 -10.91 -12.84 -1.97
CA GLU A 121 -12.27 -13.32 -2.23
C GLU A 121 -13.25 -12.19 -2.55
N VAL A 122 -13.15 -11.07 -1.84
CA VAL A 122 -13.98 -9.88 -2.12
C VAL A 122 -13.62 -9.28 -3.48
N ILE A 123 -12.33 -9.10 -3.77
CA ILE A 123 -11.87 -8.58 -5.06
C ILE A 123 -12.34 -9.51 -6.20
N GLN A 124 -12.27 -10.82 -6.02
CA GLN A 124 -12.78 -11.79 -7.00
C GLN A 124 -14.31 -11.72 -7.15
N ALA A 125 -15.04 -11.44 -6.06
CA ALA A 125 -16.48 -11.24 -6.14
C ALA A 125 -16.83 -9.99 -6.95
N TRP A 126 -16.09 -8.90 -6.80
CA TRP A 126 -16.25 -7.70 -7.61
C TRP A 126 -15.91 -7.95 -9.09
N LEU A 127 -14.80 -8.64 -9.37
CA LEU A 127 -14.41 -8.96 -10.76
C LEU A 127 -15.43 -9.84 -11.49
N ARG A 128 -16.14 -10.74 -10.78
CA ARG A 128 -17.24 -11.53 -11.37
C ARG A 128 -18.44 -10.68 -11.78
N LYS A 129 -18.55 -9.47 -11.27
CA LYS A 129 -19.59 -8.49 -11.53
C LYS A 129 -19.00 -7.16 -11.99
N ALA A 130 -17.95 -7.22 -12.79
CA ALA A 130 -17.11 -6.07 -13.11
C ALA A 130 -17.89 -4.87 -13.66
N ASP A 131 -18.94 -5.11 -14.43
CA ASP A 131 -19.77 -4.06 -15.06
C ASP A 131 -20.89 -3.52 -14.13
N ASP A 132 -21.11 -4.11 -12.94
CA ASP A 132 -22.14 -3.67 -12.02
C ASP A 132 -21.74 -2.33 -11.35
N GLU A 133 -22.74 -1.53 -11.01
CA GLU A 133 -22.55 -0.29 -10.24
C GLU A 133 -22.01 -0.61 -8.84
N ILE A 134 -21.18 0.30 -8.30
CA ILE A 134 -20.61 0.18 -6.96
C ILE A 134 -21.70 0.50 -5.94
N SER A 135 -22.06 -0.45 -5.09
CA SER A 135 -23.00 -0.25 -4.00
C SER A 135 -22.37 0.55 -2.85
N LYS A 136 -23.24 1.01 -1.93
CA LYS A 136 -22.77 1.66 -0.71
C LYS A 136 -21.91 0.70 0.14
N GLU A 137 -22.30 -0.56 0.23
CA GLU A 137 -21.59 -1.61 0.97
C GLU A 137 -20.20 -1.86 0.39
N ASP A 138 -20.05 -1.84 -0.93
CA ASP A 138 -18.76 -1.99 -1.61
C ASP A 138 -17.86 -0.79 -1.31
N TRP A 139 -18.39 0.42 -1.34
CA TRP A 139 -17.66 1.62 -0.92
C TRP A 139 -17.25 1.58 0.55
N ASP A 140 -18.16 1.20 1.45
CA ASP A 140 -17.86 1.09 2.89
C ASP A 140 -16.74 0.07 3.14
N TYR A 141 -16.73 -1.06 2.41
CA TYR A 141 -15.66 -2.05 2.48
C TYR A 141 -14.34 -1.50 1.95
N TYR A 142 -14.35 -0.84 0.79
CA TYR A 142 -13.18 -0.21 0.20
C TYR A 142 -12.53 0.80 1.16
N TYR A 143 -13.33 1.68 1.76
CA TYR A 143 -12.84 2.66 2.73
C TYR A 143 -12.33 2.02 4.03
N THR A 144 -12.92 0.93 4.47
CA THR A 144 -12.42 0.17 5.62
C THR A 144 -11.03 -0.40 5.37
N LEU A 145 -10.81 -0.96 4.19
CA LEU A 145 -9.50 -1.50 3.81
C LEU A 145 -8.44 -0.41 3.66
N TRP A 146 -8.83 0.71 3.08
CA TRP A 146 -7.89 1.78 2.76
C TRP A 146 -7.65 2.75 3.91
N GLY A 147 -8.69 3.14 4.63
CA GLY A 147 -8.67 4.20 5.62
C GLY A 147 -8.48 3.73 7.06
N GLU A 148 -9.55 3.22 7.67
CA GLU A 148 -9.60 3.03 9.13
C GLU A 148 -8.59 2.01 9.66
N LYS A 149 -8.33 0.93 8.91
CA LYS A 149 -7.46 -0.17 9.35
C LYS A 149 -6.08 -0.15 8.71
N GLN A 150 -5.82 0.77 7.79
CA GLN A 150 -4.59 0.79 6.97
C GLN A 150 -4.23 -0.61 6.42
N LEU A 151 -5.27 -1.39 6.07
CA LEU A 151 -5.08 -2.78 5.64
C LEU A 151 -4.31 -2.85 4.32
N SER A 152 -4.50 -1.88 3.41
CA SER A 152 -3.74 -1.81 2.15
C SER A 152 -2.24 -1.74 2.39
N TYR A 153 -1.79 -1.00 3.40
CA TYR A 153 -0.39 -0.92 3.81
C TYR A 153 0.11 -2.26 4.31
N ARG A 154 -0.57 -2.82 5.31
CA ARG A 154 -0.17 -4.06 5.96
C ARG A 154 -0.30 -5.27 5.06
N LEU A 155 -1.43 -5.42 4.35
CA LEU A 155 -1.63 -6.53 3.43
C LEU A 155 -0.76 -6.41 2.18
N GLY A 156 -0.52 -5.20 1.70
CA GLY A 156 0.40 -4.94 0.59
C GLY A 156 1.84 -5.29 0.96
N GLU A 157 2.32 -4.88 2.15
CA GLU A 157 3.62 -5.28 2.67
C GLU A 157 3.72 -6.80 2.78
N PHE A 158 2.73 -7.44 3.40
CA PHE A 158 2.68 -8.89 3.56
C PHE A 158 2.72 -9.62 2.21
N MET A 159 1.89 -9.19 1.26
CA MET A 159 1.84 -9.76 -0.09
C MET A 159 3.21 -9.76 -0.77
N ILE A 160 3.91 -8.64 -0.75
CA ILE A 160 5.22 -8.50 -1.38
C ILE A 160 6.27 -9.36 -0.66
N LEU A 161 6.29 -9.34 0.68
CA LEU A 161 7.21 -10.15 1.47
C LEU A 161 6.98 -11.65 1.27
N LEU A 162 5.73 -12.09 1.21
CA LEU A 162 5.37 -13.48 0.92
C LEU A 162 5.93 -13.93 -0.43
N LEU A 163 5.75 -13.12 -1.47
CA LEU A 163 6.24 -13.45 -2.81
C LEU A 163 7.77 -13.51 -2.89
N ILE A 164 8.46 -12.62 -2.16
CA ILE A 164 9.92 -12.66 -2.03
C ILE A 164 10.35 -13.91 -1.25
N HIS A 165 9.68 -14.20 -0.13
CA HIS A 165 9.96 -15.37 0.72
C HIS A 165 9.82 -16.69 -0.04
N CYS A 166 8.75 -16.82 -0.82
CA CYS A 166 8.48 -18.01 -1.65
C CYS A 166 9.31 -18.06 -2.94
N GLY A 167 10.12 -17.06 -3.23
CA GLY A 167 10.99 -17.01 -4.41
C GLY A 167 10.27 -16.73 -5.74
N TYR A 168 9.02 -16.26 -5.71
CA TYR A 168 8.29 -15.87 -6.93
C TYR A 168 8.85 -14.59 -7.54
N VAL A 169 9.35 -13.68 -6.72
CA VAL A 169 10.03 -12.45 -7.11
C VAL A 169 11.31 -12.30 -6.29
N LYS A 170 12.26 -11.46 -6.74
CA LYS A 170 13.54 -11.25 -6.05
C LYS A 170 13.55 -9.97 -5.23
N THR A 171 12.86 -8.96 -5.69
CA THR A 171 12.91 -7.60 -5.13
C THR A 171 11.53 -6.96 -5.10
N VAL A 172 11.38 -5.92 -4.30
CA VAL A 172 10.18 -5.04 -4.31
C VAL A 172 9.96 -4.45 -5.71
N ALA A 173 11.03 -4.08 -6.42
CA ALA A 173 10.93 -3.50 -7.76
C ALA A 173 10.30 -4.46 -8.77
N ASP A 174 10.55 -5.77 -8.66
CA ASP A 174 9.91 -6.77 -9.51
C ASP A 174 8.39 -6.76 -9.32
N CYS A 175 7.93 -6.57 -8.07
CA CYS A 175 6.50 -6.46 -7.79
C CYS A 175 5.87 -5.20 -8.40
N MET A 176 6.60 -4.07 -8.40
CA MET A 176 6.04 -2.78 -8.85
C MET A 176 5.78 -2.70 -10.37
N VAL A 177 6.45 -3.52 -11.16
CA VAL A 177 6.24 -3.57 -12.62
C VAL A 177 5.16 -4.57 -13.05
N MET A 178 4.71 -5.43 -12.13
CA MET A 178 3.64 -6.39 -12.39
C MET A 178 2.27 -5.72 -12.39
N GLU A 179 1.31 -6.31 -13.13
CA GLU A 179 -0.08 -5.90 -13.00
C GLU A 179 -0.61 -6.19 -11.59
N PRO A 180 -1.30 -5.24 -10.91
CA PRO A 180 -1.69 -5.39 -9.51
C PRO A 180 -2.56 -6.61 -9.22
N LEU A 181 -3.50 -6.94 -10.12
CA LEU A 181 -4.36 -8.12 -9.98
C LEU A 181 -3.57 -9.42 -10.17
N ASP A 182 -2.60 -9.44 -11.08
CA ASP A 182 -1.73 -10.61 -11.27
C ASP A 182 -0.83 -10.84 -10.05
N LEU A 183 -0.31 -9.75 -9.47
CA LEU A 183 0.49 -9.80 -8.24
C LEU A 183 -0.33 -10.37 -7.07
N LEU A 184 -1.57 -9.91 -6.91
CA LEU A 184 -2.48 -10.38 -5.86
C LEU A 184 -2.84 -11.87 -6.07
N GLU A 185 -3.13 -12.29 -7.31
CA GLU A 185 -3.39 -13.68 -7.63
C GLU A 185 -2.19 -14.59 -7.37
N MET A 186 -0.98 -14.12 -7.70
CA MET A 186 0.26 -14.85 -7.43
C MET A 186 0.46 -15.03 -5.92
N ALA A 187 0.18 -13.99 -5.12
CA ALA A 187 0.29 -14.09 -3.67
C ALA A 187 -0.75 -15.05 -3.07
N HIS A 188 -1.98 -15.04 -3.59
CA HIS A 188 -3.00 -16.02 -3.19
C HIS A 188 -2.55 -17.46 -3.47
N LYS A 189 -2.02 -17.72 -4.67
CA LYS A 189 -1.47 -19.04 -5.02
C LYS A 189 -0.28 -19.44 -4.14
N ALA A 190 0.56 -18.47 -3.76
CA ALA A 190 1.68 -18.73 -2.85
C ALA A 190 1.20 -19.18 -1.46
N ILE A 191 0.08 -18.64 -0.96
CA ILE A 191 -0.51 -19.07 0.31
C ILE A 191 -1.03 -20.52 0.23
N ASP A 192 -1.65 -20.91 -0.89
CA ASP A 192 -2.25 -22.23 -1.04
C ASP A 192 -1.20 -23.34 -1.25
N ASN A 193 0.01 -22.99 -1.64
CA ASN A 193 1.11 -23.92 -1.90
C ASN A 193 2.10 -24.07 -0.74
N ASN A 194 1.92 -23.29 0.34
CA ASN A 194 2.73 -23.35 1.57
C ASN A 194 1.89 -23.82 2.75
#